data_b41eafb3d29f6fb1024768f388e5250e
#
_entry.id   b41eafb3d29f6fb1024768f388e5250e
#
_cell.length_a   1.000
_cell.length_b   1.000
_cell.length_c   1.000
_cell.angle_alpha   90.00
_cell.angle_beta   90.00
_cell.angle_gamma   90.00
#
_symmetry.space_group_name_H-M   'P 1'
#
loop_
_entity.id
_entity.type
_entity.pdbx_description
1 polymer ?
#
loop_
_entity_poly.entity_id
_entity_poly.type
_entity_poly.pdbx_seq_one_letter_code
_entity_poly.pdbx_strand_id
1 'polypeptide(L)'
;QVAGILYADAVADGRLSASIGGLFATGEGVDLNPQTEPHFVPEEHGLDSRLLARIDTLAREGIREGAYPGCQVVILKDGKEMYNKAFGTYTWNTAKNKAAVPVTPASVYDIASLTKTTATLLAVMKLYDKGRLNLTDRVADYLPYLQDTDKRNITVRELLFHQSGLPSTLLFYLEAVDKDSYDGTLFKARADAQHPTRIGRQTWANPKFRFRPGLTSKVRTAECTLQVCDSLWLNKSFKKEYLQKIADTPLKDKRYRYSCVGFILLQQLVEARAGMPMDEFLAQEFYTPMGLKRTGYLPVSYTHLRAHE
;
A
#
# COMPACT_ATOMS: atom_id res chain seq x y z
N GLN A 1 -6.84 -18.03 -40.70
CA GLN A 1 -7.19 -18.74 -39.45
C GLN A 1 -5.96 -19.41 -38.82
N VAL A 2 -5.21 -20.27 -39.58
CA VAL A 2 -4.05 -20.98 -39.03
C VAL A 2 -2.98 -20.06 -38.49
N ALA A 3 -2.66 -18.95 -39.16
CA ALA A 3 -1.71 -17.96 -38.66
C ALA A 3 -2.17 -17.32 -37.36
N GLY A 4 -3.46 -16.95 -37.24
CA GLY A 4 -4.04 -16.41 -36.00
C GLY A 4 -3.95 -17.39 -34.83
N ILE A 5 -4.15 -18.71 -35.09
CA ILE A 5 -4.00 -19.74 -34.06
C ILE A 5 -2.55 -19.89 -33.62
N LEU A 6 -1.61 -19.90 -34.58
CA LEU A 6 -0.15 -20.01 -34.32
C LEU A 6 0.40 -18.83 -33.53
N TYR A 7 -0.18 -17.65 -33.70
CA TYR A 7 0.20 -16.43 -32.96
C TYR A 7 -0.71 -16.14 -31.76
N ALA A 8 -1.54 -17.11 -31.36
CA ALA A 8 -2.48 -17.00 -30.24
C ALA A 8 -3.51 -15.85 -30.36
N ASP A 9 -3.82 -15.41 -31.58
CA ASP A 9 -4.79 -14.36 -31.87
C ASP A 9 -6.21 -14.92 -32.12
N ALA A 10 -6.37 -16.25 -32.20
CA ALA A 10 -7.65 -16.91 -32.44
C ALA A 10 -7.79 -18.20 -31.64
N VAL A 11 -9.03 -18.49 -31.27
CA VAL A 11 -9.39 -19.76 -30.60
C VAL A 11 -9.24 -20.92 -31.57
N ALA A 12 -8.65 -22.03 -31.14
CA ALA A 12 -8.71 -23.32 -31.81
C ALA A 12 -9.43 -24.32 -30.91
N ASP A 13 -10.61 -24.70 -31.32
CA ASP A 13 -11.50 -25.67 -30.65
C ASP A 13 -11.86 -26.86 -31.56
N GLY A 14 -11.09 -27.00 -32.65
CA GLY A 14 -11.32 -28.05 -33.67
C GLY A 14 -11.14 -29.44 -33.08
N ARG A 15 -12.01 -30.35 -33.57
CA ARG A 15 -11.90 -31.78 -33.30
C ARG A 15 -11.68 -32.54 -34.58
N LEU A 16 -10.89 -33.63 -34.53
CA LEU A 16 -10.69 -34.51 -35.68
C LEU A 16 -11.96 -35.16 -36.10
N SER A 17 -12.36 -35.00 -37.36
CA SER A 17 -13.51 -35.63 -37.96
C SER A 17 -13.29 -37.11 -38.33
N ALA A 18 -12.03 -37.55 -38.36
CA ALA A 18 -11.61 -38.94 -38.62
C ALA A 18 -10.31 -39.25 -37.88
N SER A 19 -10.09 -40.53 -37.54
CA SER A 19 -8.86 -40.98 -36.92
C SER A 19 -7.66 -40.93 -37.91
N ILE A 20 -6.47 -40.63 -37.41
CA ILE A 20 -5.25 -40.55 -38.20
C ILE A 20 -4.28 -41.65 -37.74
N GLY A 21 -4.22 -42.69 -38.54
CA GLY A 21 -3.16 -43.71 -38.53
C GLY A 21 -2.78 -44.29 -37.15
N GLY A 22 -3.71 -44.49 -36.26
CA GLY A 22 -3.43 -44.99 -34.90
C GLY A 22 -2.76 -44.02 -33.95
N LEU A 23 -2.51 -42.76 -34.39
CA LEU A 23 -1.89 -41.71 -33.60
C LEU A 23 -2.95 -40.87 -32.84
N PHE A 24 -4.08 -40.58 -33.52
CA PHE A 24 -5.13 -39.74 -32.97
C PHE A 24 -6.51 -40.33 -33.30
N ALA A 25 -7.43 -40.33 -32.37
CA ALA A 25 -8.80 -40.83 -32.57
C ALA A 25 -9.74 -39.74 -33.12
N THR A 26 -10.82 -40.15 -33.74
CA THR A 26 -11.93 -39.24 -34.10
C THR A 26 -12.45 -38.55 -32.87
N GLY A 27 -12.64 -37.25 -32.94
CA GLY A 27 -13.08 -36.40 -31.80
C GLY A 27 -11.95 -35.89 -30.91
N GLU A 28 -10.72 -36.37 -31.10
CA GLU A 28 -9.58 -35.77 -30.38
C GLU A 28 -9.25 -34.36 -30.88
N GLY A 29 -8.80 -33.52 -29.98
CA GLY A 29 -8.33 -32.17 -30.25
C GLY A 29 -7.94 -31.48 -28.94
N VAL A 30 -7.19 -30.42 -29.09
CA VAL A 30 -6.79 -29.56 -27.95
C VAL A 30 -7.47 -28.21 -28.11
N ASP A 31 -8.10 -27.73 -27.06
CA ASP A 31 -8.64 -26.39 -27.03
C ASP A 31 -7.49 -25.41 -26.83
N LEU A 32 -7.14 -24.66 -27.86
CA LEU A 32 -6.20 -23.55 -27.76
C LEU A 32 -7.00 -22.26 -27.68
N ASN A 33 -7.12 -21.73 -26.50
CA ASN A 33 -7.66 -20.40 -26.30
C ASN A 33 -6.56 -19.36 -26.51
N PRO A 34 -6.85 -18.20 -27.12
CA PRO A 34 -5.94 -17.06 -27.07
C PRO A 34 -5.54 -16.85 -25.63
N GLN A 35 -4.28 -16.63 -25.36
CA GLN A 35 -3.86 -16.24 -24.02
C GLN A 35 -4.66 -14.97 -23.67
N THR A 36 -5.35 -14.99 -22.55
CA THR A 36 -6.17 -13.87 -22.08
C THR A 36 -5.35 -12.60 -21.81
N GLU A 37 -4.03 -12.76 -21.71
CA GLU A 37 -3.06 -11.69 -21.62
C GLU A 37 -2.18 -11.73 -22.87
N PRO A 38 -2.17 -10.66 -23.70
CA PRO A 38 -1.30 -10.60 -24.86
C PRO A 38 0.16 -10.69 -24.41
N HIS A 39 0.88 -11.68 -24.95
CA HIS A 39 2.30 -11.87 -24.64
C HIS A 39 3.10 -10.86 -25.47
N PHE A 40 3.55 -9.79 -24.83
CA PHE A 40 4.36 -8.76 -25.48
C PHE A 40 5.82 -9.20 -25.53
N VAL A 41 6.43 -9.08 -26.71
CA VAL A 41 7.85 -9.36 -26.91
C VAL A 41 8.63 -8.09 -26.56
N PRO A 42 9.47 -8.09 -25.52
CA PRO A 42 10.18 -6.89 -25.07
C PRO A 42 11.00 -6.20 -26.18
N GLU A 43 11.58 -6.97 -27.08
CA GLU A 43 12.40 -6.49 -28.20
C GLU A 43 11.59 -5.61 -29.17
N GLU A 44 10.34 -5.92 -29.43
CA GLU A 44 9.43 -5.11 -30.26
C GLU A 44 9.15 -3.73 -29.66
N HIS A 45 9.39 -3.60 -28.35
CA HIS A 45 9.23 -2.36 -27.59
C HIS A 45 10.56 -1.73 -27.18
N GLY A 46 11.67 -2.14 -27.80
CA GLY A 46 13.01 -1.60 -27.55
C GLY A 46 13.59 -1.97 -26.19
N LEU A 47 13.19 -3.09 -25.62
CA LEU A 47 13.76 -3.69 -24.42
C LEU A 47 14.53 -4.97 -24.81
N ASP A 48 15.58 -5.30 -24.07
CA ASP A 48 16.34 -6.55 -24.22
C ASP A 48 15.90 -7.55 -23.15
N SER A 49 15.29 -8.66 -23.54
CA SER A 49 14.81 -9.71 -22.63
C SER A 49 15.93 -10.31 -21.78
N ARG A 50 17.19 -10.35 -22.31
CA ARG A 50 18.36 -10.82 -21.54
C ARG A 50 18.74 -9.85 -20.45
N LEU A 51 18.57 -8.53 -20.66
CA LEU A 51 18.76 -7.52 -19.62
C LEU A 51 17.64 -7.60 -18.59
N LEU A 52 16.40 -7.81 -19.01
CA LEU A 52 15.28 -8.04 -18.09
C LEU A 52 15.50 -9.28 -17.21
N ALA A 53 16.07 -10.35 -17.78
CA ALA A 53 16.39 -11.56 -17.01
C ALA A 53 17.41 -11.35 -15.88
N ARG A 54 18.22 -10.26 -15.91
CA ARG A 54 19.11 -9.90 -14.80
C ARG A 54 18.34 -9.54 -13.53
N ILE A 55 17.10 -9.10 -13.66
CA ILE A 55 16.21 -8.83 -12.52
C ILE A 55 15.99 -10.10 -11.71
N ASP A 56 15.84 -11.25 -12.38
CA ASP A 56 15.71 -12.56 -11.73
C ASP A 56 16.89 -12.84 -10.80
N THR A 57 18.10 -12.55 -11.26
CA THR A 57 19.33 -12.74 -10.49
C THR A 57 19.37 -11.81 -9.29
N LEU A 58 19.13 -10.51 -9.49
CA LEU A 58 19.13 -9.51 -8.42
C LEU A 58 18.07 -9.80 -7.36
N ALA A 59 16.87 -10.20 -7.79
CA ALA A 59 15.78 -10.54 -6.87
C ALA A 59 16.15 -11.76 -6.00
N ARG A 60 16.71 -12.82 -6.60
CA ARG A 60 17.13 -13.99 -5.86
C ARG A 60 18.34 -13.73 -4.96
N GLU A 61 19.27 -12.86 -5.39
CA GLU A 61 20.40 -12.43 -4.55
C GLU A 61 19.93 -11.69 -3.31
N GLY A 62 19.02 -10.72 -3.44
CA GLY A 62 18.47 -10.02 -2.30
C GLY A 62 17.81 -10.94 -1.27
N ILE A 63 17.08 -11.97 -1.75
CA ILE A 63 16.50 -13.00 -0.86
C ILE A 63 17.59 -13.83 -0.19
N ARG A 64 18.60 -14.29 -0.95
CA ARG A 64 19.71 -15.09 -0.44
C ARG A 64 20.52 -14.35 0.63
N GLU A 65 20.75 -13.06 0.42
CA GLU A 65 21.49 -12.19 1.36
C GLU A 65 20.65 -11.74 2.57
N GLY A 66 19.38 -12.12 2.62
CA GLY A 66 18.51 -11.79 3.73
C GLY A 66 18.03 -10.34 3.75
N ALA A 67 18.01 -9.66 2.62
CA ALA A 67 17.50 -8.29 2.51
C ALA A 67 15.96 -8.24 2.61
N TYR A 68 15.28 -9.19 1.98
CA TYR A 68 13.81 -9.37 2.02
C TYR A 68 13.45 -10.84 1.76
N PRO A 69 12.32 -11.33 2.27
CA PRO A 69 11.91 -12.73 2.12
C PRO A 69 11.35 -13.05 0.73
N GLY A 70 10.80 -12.07 0.05
CA GLY A 70 10.25 -12.18 -1.29
C GLY A 70 9.89 -10.82 -1.87
N CYS A 71 9.67 -10.79 -3.18
CA CYS A 71 9.28 -9.58 -3.91
C CYS A 71 8.52 -9.91 -5.18
N GLN A 72 7.85 -8.91 -5.74
CA GLN A 72 7.29 -8.92 -7.09
C GLN A 72 7.87 -7.74 -7.85
N VAL A 73 8.19 -7.95 -9.13
CA VAL A 73 8.66 -6.91 -10.04
C VAL A 73 7.78 -6.91 -11.28
N VAL A 74 7.22 -5.75 -11.60
CA VAL A 74 6.42 -5.52 -12.80
C VAL A 74 7.05 -4.36 -13.58
N ILE A 75 7.22 -4.55 -14.89
CA ILE A 75 7.68 -3.49 -15.79
C ILE A 75 6.64 -3.33 -16.89
N LEU A 76 6.11 -2.13 -16.98
CA LEU A 76 5.22 -1.71 -18.05
C LEU A 76 5.94 -0.75 -18.99
N LYS A 77 5.72 -0.89 -20.28
CA LYS A 77 6.14 0.08 -21.28
C LYS A 77 5.01 0.31 -22.27
N ASP A 78 4.69 1.56 -22.54
CA ASP A 78 3.59 1.98 -23.42
C ASP A 78 2.25 1.31 -23.04
N GLY A 79 1.99 1.17 -21.72
CA GLY A 79 0.82 0.52 -21.17
C GLY A 79 0.79 -1.01 -21.26
N LYS A 80 1.86 -1.63 -21.78
CA LYS A 80 1.97 -3.08 -21.96
C LYS A 80 2.89 -3.71 -20.93
N GLU A 81 2.55 -4.92 -20.46
CA GLU A 81 3.35 -5.66 -19.50
C GLU A 81 4.54 -6.35 -20.21
N MET A 82 5.75 -5.91 -19.90
CA MET A 82 6.99 -6.45 -20.46
C MET A 82 7.66 -7.46 -19.54
N TYR A 83 7.38 -7.35 -18.24
CA TYR A 83 7.95 -8.23 -17.24
C TYR A 83 7.03 -8.24 -16.01
N ASN A 84 6.69 -9.43 -15.53
CA ASN A 84 5.92 -9.61 -14.30
C ASN A 84 6.33 -10.92 -13.64
N LYS A 85 7.15 -10.84 -12.61
CA LYS A 85 7.62 -12.02 -11.89
C LYS A 85 7.59 -11.79 -10.38
N ALA A 86 7.33 -12.89 -9.67
CA ALA A 86 7.34 -12.97 -8.23
C ALA A 86 8.43 -13.93 -7.75
N PHE A 87 9.05 -13.62 -6.62
CA PHE A 87 10.18 -14.35 -6.06
C PHE A 87 10.01 -14.53 -4.55
N GLY A 88 10.43 -15.69 -4.04
CA GLY A 88 10.46 -15.96 -2.60
C GLY A 88 9.09 -16.11 -1.95
N THR A 89 8.99 -15.70 -0.70
CA THR A 89 7.85 -15.94 0.17
C THR A 89 7.46 -14.67 0.94
N TYR A 90 6.24 -14.62 1.50
CA TYR A 90 5.80 -13.47 2.31
C TYR A 90 6.62 -13.26 3.58
N THR A 91 7.10 -14.34 4.17
CA THR A 91 7.88 -14.32 5.40
C THR A 91 9.07 -15.25 5.27
N TRP A 92 10.12 -15.03 6.09
CA TRP A 92 11.24 -15.95 6.14
C TRP A 92 10.82 -17.33 6.60
N ASN A 93 11.36 -18.38 5.96
CA ASN A 93 11.31 -19.72 6.51
C ASN A 93 12.12 -19.76 7.79
N THR A 94 11.48 -20.11 8.88
CA THR A 94 12.11 -20.26 10.20
C THR A 94 11.75 -21.61 10.80
N ALA A 95 12.40 -22.00 11.88
CA ALA A 95 12.04 -23.21 12.62
C ALA A 95 10.56 -23.21 13.08
N LYS A 96 9.98 -22.01 13.28
CA LYS A 96 8.57 -21.83 13.69
C LYS A 96 7.60 -21.67 12.51
N ASN A 97 8.10 -21.32 11.33
CA ASN A 97 7.29 -21.09 10.13
C ASN A 97 7.91 -21.83 8.94
N LYS A 98 7.64 -23.13 8.86
CA LYS A 98 8.18 -24.02 7.83
C LYS A 98 7.40 -23.97 6.50
N ALA A 99 6.20 -23.40 6.50
CA ALA A 99 5.32 -23.32 5.35
C ALA A 99 5.11 -21.83 4.95
N ALA A 100 6.20 -21.12 4.67
CA ALA A 100 6.09 -19.75 4.20
C ALA A 100 5.36 -19.71 2.85
N VAL A 101 4.30 -18.88 2.76
CA VAL A 101 3.46 -18.76 1.56
C VAL A 101 4.26 -18.10 0.45
N PRO A 102 4.29 -18.66 -0.76
CA PRO A 102 4.98 -18.06 -1.91
C PRO A 102 4.39 -16.71 -2.29
N VAL A 103 5.25 -15.79 -2.70
CA VAL A 103 4.83 -14.56 -3.40
C VAL A 103 4.42 -14.94 -4.83
N THR A 104 3.31 -14.39 -5.28
CA THR A 104 2.77 -14.60 -6.64
C THR A 104 2.47 -13.26 -7.31
N PRO A 105 2.26 -13.19 -8.63
CA PRO A 105 1.80 -11.97 -9.30
C PRO A 105 0.48 -11.43 -8.73
N ALA A 106 -0.28 -12.29 -8.05
CA ALA A 106 -1.52 -11.93 -7.38
C ALA A 106 -1.33 -11.49 -5.92
N SER A 107 -0.11 -11.37 -5.42
CA SER A 107 0.16 -10.93 -4.04
C SER A 107 -0.26 -9.48 -3.79
N VAL A 108 -0.73 -9.20 -2.58
CA VAL A 108 -1.11 -7.86 -2.13
C VAL A 108 -0.08 -7.38 -1.11
N TYR A 109 0.32 -6.11 -1.22
CA TYR A 109 1.35 -5.50 -0.40
C TYR A 109 0.81 -4.26 0.30
N ASP A 110 1.30 -4.01 1.51
CA ASP A 110 1.28 -2.66 2.06
C ASP A 110 2.30 -1.81 1.28
N ILE A 111 1.79 -0.78 0.61
CA ILE A 111 2.60 0.11 -0.22
C ILE A 111 3.16 1.31 0.53
N ALA A 112 2.96 1.37 1.84
CA ALA A 112 3.49 2.40 2.72
C ALA A 112 3.34 3.82 2.11
N SER A 113 4.44 4.55 1.94
CA SER A 113 4.40 5.93 1.43
C SER A 113 3.98 6.09 -0.02
N LEU A 114 3.93 5.04 -0.82
CA LEU A 114 3.30 5.12 -2.15
C LEU A 114 1.81 5.46 -2.06
N THR A 115 1.16 5.24 -0.91
CA THR A 115 -0.19 5.75 -0.60
C THR A 115 -0.32 7.26 -0.86
N LYS A 116 0.75 8.03 -0.66
CA LYS A 116 0.74 9.47 -0.94
C LYS A 116 0.46 9.77 -2.41
N THR A 117 1.04 9.00 -3.32
CA THR A 117 0.90 9.20 -4.76
C THR A 117 -0.30 8.46 -5.34
N THR A 118 -0.56 7.23 -4.89
CA THR A 118 -1.63 6.38 -5.43
C THR A 118 -3.00 6.62 -4.80
N ALA A 119 -3.07 7.40 -3.74
CA ALA A 119 -4.30 7.74 -3.04
C ALA A 119 -4.43 9.27 -2.84
N THR A 120 -3.68 9.86 -1.90
CA THR A 120 -3.88 11.26 -1.50
C THR A 120 -3.69 12.23 -2.67
N LEU A 121 -2.64 12.06 -3.48
CA LEU A 121 -2.40 12.91 -4.66
C LEU A 121 -3.52 12.75 -5.68
N LEU A 122 -3.96 11.52 -5.97
CA LEU A 122 -5.08 11.28 -6.91
C LEU A 122 -6.36 11.99 -6.44
N ALA A 123 -6.66 11.92 -5.15
CA ALA A 123 -7.83 12.60 -4.58
C ALA A 123 -7.72 14.13 -4.72
N VAL A 124 -6.55 14.71 -4.44
CA VAL A 124 -6.28 16.13 -4.63
C VAL A 124 -6.41 16.52 -6.11
N MET A 125 -5.83 15.75 -7.03
CA MET A 125 -5.93 15.99 -8.48
C MET A 125 -7.39 15.96 -8.94
N LYS A 126 -8.19 15.04 -8.47
CA LYS A 126 -9.62 14.94 -8.80
C LYS A 126 -10.42 16.14 -8.31
N LEU A 127 -10.15 16.59 -7.08
CA LEU A 127 -10.80 17.79 -6.55
C LEU A 127 -10.36 19.07 -7.31
N TYR A 128 -9.09 19.13 -7.71
CA TYR A 128 -8.57 20.23 -8.55
C TYR A 128 -9.25 20.24 -9.93
N ASP A 129 -9.31 19.08 -10.60
CA ASP A 129 -9.96 18.91 -11.89
C ASP A 129 -11.45 19.30 -11.87
N LYS A 130 -12.15 18.98 -10.76
CA LYS A 130 -13.54 19.41 -10.53
C LYS A 130 -13.69 20.87 -10.10
N GLY A 131 -12.63 21.68 -10.06
CA GLY A 131 -12.65 23.09 -9.62
C GLY A 131 -13.02 23.27 -8.14
N ARG A 132 -12.91 22.20 -7.33
CA ARG A 132 -13.27 22.22 -5.90
C ARG A 132 -12.08 22.55 -4.99
N LEU A 133 -10.88 22.66 -5.54
CA LEU A 133 -9.63 22.93 -4.84
C LEU A 133 -8.65 23.62 -5.77
N ASN A 134 -7.87 24.59 -5.26
CA ASN A 134 -6.75 25.20 -5.96
C ASN A 134 -5.44 24.96 -5.22
N LEU A 135 -4.32 24.94 -5.94
CA LEU A 135 -3.00 24.75 -5.33
C LEU A 135 -2.57 25.92 -4.44
N THR A 136 -3.14 27.09 -4.66
CA THR A 136 -2.90 28.31 -3.88
C THR A 136 -3.80 28.45 -2.66
N ASP A 137 -4.81 27.59 -2.52
CA ASP A 137 -5.73 27.64 -1.38
C ASP A 137 -4.97 27.39 -0.08
N ARG A 138 -5.33 28.14 0.96
CA ARG A 138 -4.79 27.91 2.30
C ARG A 138 -5.51 26.72 2.94
N VAL A 139 -4.74 25.79 3.46
CA VAL A 139 -5.28 24.59 4.09
C VAL A 139 -6.16 24.93 5.29
N ALA A 140 -5.83 26.00 6.01
CA ALA A 140 -6.61 26.49 7.15
C ALA A 140 -8.03 26.95 6.78
N ASP A 141 -8.29 27.32 5.53
CA ASP A 141 -9.63 27.69 5.06
C ASP A 141 -10.60 26.49 5.05
N TYR A 142 -10.05 25.27 5.01
CA TYR A 142 -10.79 24.01 5.05
C TYR A 142 -10.65 23.27 6.37
N LEU A 143 -9.60 23.57 7.14
CA LEU A 143 -9.28 22.96 8.43
C LEU A 143 -9.24 24.06 9.53
N PRO A 144 -10.39 24.45 10.07
CA PRO A 144 -10.51 25.62 10.97
C PRO A 144 -9.59 25.59 12.19
N TYR A 145 -9.24 24.39 12.70
CA TYR A 145 -8.34 24.24 13.85
C TYR A 145 -6.90 24.73 13.59
N LEU A 146 -6.58 25.08 12.34
CA LEU A 146 -5.27 25.65 11.95
C LEU A 146 -5.29 27.18 11.84
N GLN A 147 -6.46 27.84 11.94
CA GLN A 147 -6.62 29.27 11.69
C GLN A 147 -5.79 30.13 12.67
N ASP A 148 -5.79 29.76 13.94
CA ASP A 148 -5.11 30.50 14.99
C ASP A 148 -3.69 29.93 15.30
N THR A 149 -3.07 29.29 14.31
CA THR A 149 -1.73 28.70 14.42
C THR A 149 -0.75 29.29 13.42
N ASP A 150 0.52 29.01 13.58
CA ASP A 150 1.58 29.34 12.60
C ASP A 150 1.36 28.65 11.23
N LYS A 151 0.42 27.69 11.13
CA LYS A 151 0.07 26.94 9.92
C LYS A 151 -1.01 27.62 9.06
N ARG A 152 -1.58 28.73 9.53
CA ARG A 152 -2.66 29.47 8.87
C ARG A 152 -2.41 29.74 7.38
N ASN A 153 -1.16 30.01 7.01
CA ASN A 153 -0.79 30.38 5.66
C ASN A 153 -0.14 29.26 4.84
N ILE A 154 -0.26 27.99 5.29
CA ILE A 154 0.21 26.84 4.50
C ILE A 154 -0.75 26.66 3.33
N THR A 155 -0.19 26.55 2.11
CA THR A 155 -0.94 26.27 0.90
C THR A 155 -0.96 24.77 0.56
N VAL A 156 -1.93 24.36 -0.24
CA VAL A 156 -2.02 22.99 -0.79
C VAL A 156 -0.73 22.64 -1.54
N ARG A 157 -0.22 23.59 -2.35
CA ARG A 157 1.05 23.46 -3.09
C ARG A 157 2.21 23.14 -2.14
N GLU A 158 2.37 23.88 -1.06
CA GLU A 158 3.48 23.68 -0.10
C GLU A 158 3.42 22.29 0.58
N LEU A 159 2.23 21.75 0.83
CA LEU A 159 2.08 20.39 1.33
C LEU A 159 2.50 19.35 0.30
N LEU A 160 2.01 19.46 -0.95
CA LEU A 160 2.32 18.53 -2.04
C LEU A 160 3.82 18.51 -2.35
N PHE A 161 4.48 19.66 -2.31
CA PHE A 161 5.92 19.77 -2.58
C PHE A 161 6.81 19.57 -1.35
N HIS A 162 6.24 19.23 -0.19
CA HIS A 162 6.96 19.07 1.06
C HIS A 162 7.75 20.32 1.48
N GLN A 163 7.19 21.52 1.23
CA GLN A 163 7.82 22.82 1.49
C GLN A 163 7.08 23.64 2.55
N SER A 164 6.22 23.02 3.32
CA SER A 164 5.34 23.69 4.30
C SER A 164 6.02 24.07 5.62
N GLY A 165 7.25 23.58 5.89
CA GLY A 165 7.90 23.75 7.19
C GLY A 165 7.45 22.74 8.26
N LEU A 166 6.51 21.86 7.95
CA LEU A 166 6.08 20.80 8.86
C LEU A 166 7.18 19.77 9.14
N PRO A 167 7.21 19.14 10.31
CA PRO A 167 8.15 18.06 10.62
C PRO A 167 7.92 16.85 9.68
N SER A 168 8.95 16.04 9.52
CA SER A 168 8.87 14.82 8.69
C SER A 168 7.85 13.83 9.23
N THR A 169 7.80 13.65 10.55
CA THR A 169 6.86 12.76 11.23
C THR A 169 6.54 13.24 12.63
N LEU A 170 5.39 12.84 13.14
CA LEU A 170 4.99 12.90 14.53
C LEU A 170 4.62 11.48 14.97
N LEU A 171 5.17 11.04 16.09
CA LEU A 171 4.99 9.68 16.60
C LEU A 171 3.70 9.58 17.42
N PHE A 172 2.54 9.70 16.76
CA PHE A 172 1.23 9.73 17.41
C PHE A 172 0.95 8.48 18.25
N TYR A 173 1.49 7.33 17.86
CA TYR A 173 1.30 6.09 18.62
C TYR A 173 1.87 6.17 20.05
N LEU A 174 2.88 7.01 20.28
CA LEU A 174 3.40 7.24 21.64
C LEU A 174 2.41 7.94 22.55
N GLU A 175 1.49 8.72 21.98
CA GLU A 175 0.39 9.35 22.72
C GLU A 175 -0.72 8.35 23.09
N ALA A 176 -0.78 7.23 22.39
CA ALA A 176 -1.74 6.17 22.67
C ALA A 176 -1.29 5.23 23.79
N VAL A 177 0.01 5.22 24.08
CA VAL A 177 0.60 4.33 25.09
C VAL A 177 0.51 4.95 26.47
N ASP A 178 0.10 4.15 27.44
CA ASP A 178 0.16 4.48 28.86
C ASP A 178 1.61 4.36 29.34
N LYS A 179 2.22 5.50 29.64
CA LYS A 179 3.63 5.60 30.05
C LYS A 179 3.91 4.96 31.41
N ASP A 180 2.88 4.85 32.25
CA ASP A 180 2.99 4.22 33.58
C ASP A 180 2.84 2.70 33.52
N SER A 181 2.55 2.15 32.35
CA SER A 181 2.34 0.71 32.17
C SER A 181 3.64 -0.10 32.02
N TYR A 182 4.79 0.57 31.84
CA TYR A 182 6.10 -0.08 31.68
C TYR A 182 7.24 0.77 32.25
N ASP A 183 8.28 0.12 32.70
CA ASP A 183 9.48 0.79 33.23
C ASP A 183 10.46 1.14 32.11
N GLY A 184 11.10 2.29 32.20
CA GLY A 184 12.16 2.73 31.31
C GLY A 184 11.68 3.21 29.95
N THR A 185 12.21 2.63 28.87
CA THR A 185 11.87 3.02 27.49
C THR A 185 11.00 1.97 26.81
N LEU A 186 10.14 2.40 25.86
CA LEU A 186 9.33 1.49 25.06
C LEU A 186 10.18 0.70 24.06
N PHE A 187 11.23 1.33 23.50
CA PHE A 187 12.07 0.73 22.48
C PHE A 187 13.56 0.89 22.81
N LYS A 188 14.36 -0.09 22.36
CA LYS A 188 15.82 -0.06 22.40
C LYS A 188 16.43 -0.58 21.10
N ALA A 189 17.66 -0.18 20.82
CA ALA A 189 18.41 -0.63 19.64
C ALA A 189 18.97 -2.05 19.78
N ARG A 190 18.98 -2.62 20.98
CA ARG A 190 19.46 -3.98 21.30
C ARG A 190 18.50 -4.67 22.26
N ALA A 191 18.42 -6.01 22.17
CA ALA A 191 17.66 -6.81 23.12
C ALA A 191 18.23 -6.70 24.53
N ASP A 192 17.34 -6.68 25.52
CA ASP A 192 17.65 -6.90 26.93
C ASP A 192 16.45 -7.61 27.61
N ALA A 193 16.57 -7.83 28.93
CA ALA A 193 15.54 -8.53 29.70
C ALA A 193 14.15 -7.82 29.64
N GLN A 194 14.13 -6.49 29.51
CA GLN A 194 12.89 -5.69 29.39
C GLN A 194 12.43 -5.52 27.95
N HIS A 195 13.31 -5.69 26.96
CA HIS A 195 13.03 -5.50 25.52
C HIS A 195 13.38 -6.78 24.74
N PRO A 196 12.69 -7.90 24.98
CA PRO A 196 12.97 -9.17 24.28
C PRO A 196 12.34 -9.26 22.90
N THR A 197 11.34 -8.41 22.59
CA THR A 197 10.53 -8.50 21.36
C THR A 197 11.14 -7.68 20.24
N ARG A 198 11.69 -8.36 19.24
CA ARG A 198 12.21 -7.69 18.04
C ARG A 198 11.04 -7.22 17.15
N ILE A 199 10.98 -5.93 16.85
CA ILE A 199 9.96 -5.31 15.99
C ILE A 199 10.56 -4.66 14.74
N GLY A 200 11.87 -4.61 14.62
CA GLY A 200 12.58 -4.05 13.47
C GLY A 200 14.05 -4.51 13.44
N ARG A 201 14.78 -4.07 12.41
CA ARG A 201 16.19 -4.48 12.20
C ARG A 201 17.07 -4.18 13.43
N GLN A 202 16.89 -3.00 13.99
CA GLN A 202 17.62 -2.53 15.20
C GLN A 202 16.63 -1.95 16.21
N THR A 203 15.48 -2.60 16.41
CA THR A 203 14.46 -2.10 17.32
C THR A 203 13.82 -3.26 18.07
N TRP A 204 13.89 -3.17 19.38
CA TRP A 204 13.37 -4.14 20.34
C TRP A 204 12.38 -3.44 21.26
N ALA A 205 11.21 -4.04 21.48
CA ALA A 205 10.12 -3.47 22.25
C ALA A 205 10.01 -4.08 23.63
N ASN A 206 9.57 -3.26 24.59
CA ASN A 206 9.07 -3.72 25.86
C ASN A 206 7.62 -4.23 25.69
N PRO A 207 7.33 -5.53 25.87
CA PRO A 207 6.00 -6.11 25.64
C PRO A 207 5.00 -5.80 26.77
N LYS A 208 5.44 -5.18 27.87
CA LYS A 208 4.58 -4.89 29.02
C LYS A 208 3.74 -3.63 28.84
N PHE A 209 3.98 -2.83 27.78
CA PHE A 209 3.20 -1.62 27.53
C PHE A 209 1.71 -1.93 27.37
N ARG A 210 0.87 -0.97 27.78
CA ARG A 210 -0.57 -0.97 27.55
C ARG A 210 -0.97 0.31 26.85
N PHE A 211 -2.07 0.27 26.13
CA PHE A 211 -2.71 1.50 25.66
C PHE A 211 -3.40 2.21 26.83
N ARG A 212 -3.54 3.52 26.72
CA ARG A 212 -4.27 4.29 27.72
C ARG A 212 -5.68 3.72 27.93
N PRO A 213 -6.19 3.69 29.17
CA PRO A 213 -7.53 3.19 29.47
C PRO A 213 -8.61 3.86 28.59
N GLY A 214 -9.52 3.06 28.03
CA GLY A 214 -10.61 3.53 27.18
C GLY A 214 -10.23 3.99 25.78
N LEU A 215 -8.93 3.99 25.43
CA LEU A 215 -8.47 4.43 24.12
C LEU A 215 -8.65 3.38 23.03
N THR A 216 -8.57 2.10 23.37
CA THR A 216 -8.67 0.99 22.41
C THR A 216 -9.68 -0.06 22.87
N SER A 217 -10.24 -0.79 21.90
CA SER A 217 -11.12 -1.95 22.12
C SER A 217 -10.79 -3.05 21.11
N LYS A 218 -11.02 -4.30 21.48
CA LYS A 218 -10.90 -5.46 20.57
C LYS A 218 -12.08 -5.57 19.60
N VAL A 219 -13.20 -4.92 19.91
CA VAL A 219 -14.41 -4.90 19.09
C VAL A 219 -14.86 -3.46 18.87
N ARG A 220 -15.65 -3.23 17.82
CA ARG A 220 -16.25 -1.93 17.57
C ARG A 220 -17.24 -1.59 18.69
N THR A 221 -17.12 -0.38 19.23
CA THR A 221 -18.03 0.16 20.26
C THR A 221 -18.55 1.54 19.82
N ALA A 222 -19.44 2.16 20.59
CA ALA A 222 -19.92 3.51 20.32
C ALA A 222 -18.80 4.57 20.34
N GLU A 223 -17.75 4.36 21.13
CA GLU A 223 -16.61 5.27 21.25
C GLU A 223 -15.42 4.82 20.38
N CYS A 224 -15.10 3.53 20.36
CA CYS A 224 -14.02 2.97 19.55
C CYS A 224 -14.57 2.58 18.18
N THR A 225 -14.58 3.54 17.26
CA THR A 225 -15.16 3.40 15.92
C THR A 225 -14.12 3.37 14.80
N LEU A 226 -12.87 3.76 15.07
CA LEU A 226 -11.79 3.80 14.10
C LEU A 226 -11.07 2.46 14.09
N GLN A 227 -11.25 1.67 13.03
CA GLN A 227 -10.57 0.39 12.90
C GLN A 227 -9.09 0.60 12.57
N VAL A 228 -8.22 -0.04 13.34
CA VAL A 228 -6.76 -0.05 13.12
C VAL A 228 -6.34 -1.36 12.45
N CYS A 229 -6.90 -2.48 12.96
CA CYS A 229 -6.78 -3.82 12.36
C CYS A 229 -7.95 -4.67 12.87
N ASP A 230 -8.03 -5.95 12.47
CA ASP A 230 -9.19 -6.83 12.72
C ASP A 230 -9.65 -6.91 14.19
N SER A 231 -8.71 -6.82 15.13
CA SER A 231 -9.01 -6.90 16.57
C SER A 231 -8.55 -5.67 17.35
N LEU A 232 -8.44 -4.52 16.69
CA LEU A 232 -8.05 -3.27 17.34
C LEU A 232 -8.83 -2.09 16.78
N TRP A 233 -9.65 -1.51 17.63
CA TRP A 233 -10.46 -0.32 17.36
C TRP A 233 -9.99 0.82 18.25
N LEU A 234 -9.80 1.99 17.66
CA LEU A 234 -9.33 3.19 18.34
C LEU A 234 -10.52 4.12 18.65
N ASN A 235 -10.47 4.76 19.81
CA ASN A 235 -11.46 5.74 20.22
C ASN A 235 -11.43 6.96 19.27
N LYS A 236 -12.59 7.37 18.80
CA LYS A 236 -12.77 8.53 17.90
C LYS A 236 -12.20 9.84 18.46
N SER A 237 -12.11 9.98 19.79
CA SER A 237 -11.52 11.16 20.44
C SER A 237 -10.03 11.32 20.12
N PHE A 238 -9.31 10.23 19.84
CA PHE A 238 -7.88 10.29 19.52
C PHE A 238 -7.59 11.09 18.25
N LYS A 239 -8.55 11.14 17.31
CA LYS A 239 -8.43 12.00 16.14
C LYS A 239 -8.23 13.46 16.53
N LYS A 240 -8.98 13.96 17.53
CA LYS A 240 -8.85 15.33 18.02
C LYS A 240 -7.48 15.57 18.67
N GLU A 241 -6.95 14.59 19.40
CA GLU A 241 -5.67 14.71 20.08
C GLU A 241 -4.50 14.82 19.09
N TYR A 242 -4.44 13.96 18.08
CA TYR A 242 -3.34 14.05 17.11
C TYR A 242 -3.46 15.27 16.21
N LEU A 243 -4.66 15.74 15.88
CA LEU A 243 -4.84 17.00 15.15
C LEU A 243 -4.37 18.20 15.98
N GLN A 244 -4.69 18.23 17.27
CA GLN A 244 -4.19 19.26 18.18
C GLN A 244 -2.65 19.23 18.26
N LYS A 245 -2.06 18.04 18.35
CA LYS A 245 -0.60 17.90 18.33
C LYS A 245 0.02 18.45 17.05
N ILE A 246 -0.63 18.28 15.90
CA ILE A 246 -0.17 18.91 14.65
C ILE A 246 -0.28 20.42 14.77
N ALA A 247 -1.41 20.94 15.28
CA ALA A 247 -1.63 22.38 15.45
C ALA A 247 -0.58 23.03 16.36
N ASP A 248 -0.21 22.38 17.46
CA ASP A 248 0.72 22.89 18.47
C ASP A 248 2.18 22.74 18.08
N THR A 249 2.50 21.89 17.09
CA THR A 249 3.90 21.65 16.68
C THR A 249 4.42 22.84 15.86
N PRO A 250 5.49 23.55 16.28
CA PRO A 250 6.00 24.71 15.56
C PRO A 250 6.48 24.39 14.15
N LEU A 251 6.21 25.28 13.21
CA LEU A 251 6.79 25.21 11.86
C LEU A 251 8.29 25.48 11.92
N LYS A 252 9.01 24.89 10.98
CA LYS A 252 10.40 25.20 10.63
C LYS A 252 10.43 25.99 9.31
N ASP A 253 11.65 26.30 8.84
CA ASP A 253 11.85 26.99 7.58
C ASP A 253 11.12 26.27 6.44
N LYS A 254 10.48 27.04 5.54
CA LYS A 254 9.79 26.56 4.36
C LYS A 254 10.77 26.13 3.26
N ARG A 255 11.48 25.03 3.50
CA ARG A 255 12.35 24.37 2.52
C ARG A 255 11.91 22.94 2.31
N TYR A 256 12.38 22.31 1.25
CA TYR A 256 12.07 20.89 1.02
C TYR A 256 12.45 20.05 2.24
N ARG A 257 11.45 19.40 2.79
CA ARG A 257 11.57 18.40 3.85
C ARG A 257 10.43 17.42 3.72
N TYR A 258 10.73 16.20 3.30
CA TYR A 258 9.73 15.16 3.21
C TYR A 258 8.91 15.08 4.51
N SER A 259 7.59 15.20 4.40
CA SER A 259 6.67 15.26 5.54
C SER A 259 5.48 14.34 5.36
N CYS A 260 5.36 13.34 6.23
CA CYS A 260 4.14 12.54 6.36
C CYS A 260 2.99 13.38 6.95
N VAL A 261 3.32 14.34 7.85
CA VAL A 261 2.33 15.21 8.50
C VAL A 261 1.59 16.06 7.47
N GLY A 262 2.30 16.56 6.44
CA GLY A 262 1.69 17.32 5.36
C GLY A 262 0.64 16.50 4.59
N PHE A 263 0.87 15.22 4.37
CA PHE A 263 -0.09 14.35 3.69
C PHE A 263 -1.26 13.92 4.58
N ILE A 264 -1.10 13.91 5.91
CA ILE A 264 -2.22 13.79 6.84
C ILE A 264 -3.15 15.02 6.73
N LEU A 265 -2.59 16.22 6.62
CA LEU A 265 -3.38 17.43 6.39
C LEU A 265 -4.08 17.42 5.02
N LEU A 266 -3.42 16.95 3.98
CA LEU A 266 -4.04 16.78 2.65
C LEU A 266 -5.20 15.79 2.69
N GLN A 267 -5.06 14.67 3.40
CA GLN A 267 -6.17 13.72 3.61
C GLN A 267 -7.36 14.39 4.29
N GLN A 268 -7.13 15.15 5.38
CA GLN A 268 -8.19 15.87 6.07
C GLN A 268 -8.88 16.91 5.17
N LEU A 269 -8.09 17.59 4.35
CA LEU A 269 -8.61 18.57 3.38
C LEU A 269 -9.47 17.86 2.30
N VAL A 270 -9.01 16.72 1.79
CA VAL A 270 -9.80 15.92 0.83
C VAL A 270 -11.13 15.52 1.45
N GLU A 271 -11.14 15.00 2.67
CA GLU A 271 -12.37 14.61 3.37
C GLU A 271 -13.32 15.80 3.58
N ALA A 272 -12.77 16.96 4.00
CA ALA A 272 -13.55 18.18 4.17
C ALA A 272 -14.19 18.67 2.85
N ARG A 273 -13.48 18.53 1.73
CA ARG A 273 -13.96 18.95 0.40
C ARG A 273 -14.83 17.91 -0.28
N ALA A 274 -14.55 16.64 -0.09
CA ALA A 274 -15.36 15.55 -0.63
C ALA A 274 -16.68 15.39 0.12
N GLY A 275 -16.70 15.68 1.44
CA GLY A 275 -17.84 15.44 2.32
C GLY A 275 -17.99 13.96 2.70
N MET A 276 -16.93 13.16 2.49
CA MET A 276 -16.88 11.73 2.79
C MET A 276 -15.45 11.29 3.13
N PRO A 277 -15.25 10.12 3.76
CA PRO A 277 -13.93 9.53 3.97
C PRO A 277 -13.13 9.40 2.67
N MET A 278 -11.81 9.58 2.75
CA MET A 278 -10.96 9.57 1.55
C MET A 278 -10.93 8.20 0.86
N ASP A 279 -11.00 7.11 1.59
CA ASP A 279 -11.08 5.76 1.04
C ASP A 279 -12.35 5.52 0.22
N GLU A 280 -13.50 6.00 0.71
CA GLU A 280 -14.78 5.97 -0.02
C GLU A 280 -14.71 6.86 -1.28
N PHE A 281 -14.14 8.07 -1.17
CA PHE A 281 -13.94 8.96 -2.30
C PHE A 281 -13.07 8.34 -3.39
N LEU A 282 -11.96 7.70 -3.01
CA LEU A 282 -11.06 7.03 -3.95
C LEU A 282 -11.71 5.80 -4.58
N ALA A 283 -12.45 5.02 -3.81
CA ALA A 283 -13.21 3.88 -4.34
C ALA A 283 -14.23 4.34 -5.40
N GLN A 284 -14.96 5.42 -5.13
CA GLN A 284 -15.97 5.97 -6.04
C GLN A 284 -15.37 6.59 -7.30
N GLU A 285 -14.31 7.40 -7.16
CA GLU A 285 -13.77 8.21 -8.25
C GLU A 285 -12.72 7.50 -9.11
N PHE A 286 -12.07 6.47 -8.56
CA PHE A 286 -10.95 5.78 -9.23
C PHE A 286 -11.06 4.26 -9.18
N TYR A 287 -11.06 3.64 -8.00
CA TYR A 287 -10.79 2.21 -7.90
C TYR A 287 -11.92 1.38 -8.50
N THR A 288 -13.17 1.71 -8.22
CA THR A 288 -14.33 1.01 -8.80
C THR A 288 -14.47 1.25 -10.30
N PRO A 289 -14.40 2.49 -10.82
CA PRO A 289 -14.44 2.74 -12.27
C PRO A 289 -13.31 2.08 -13.05
N MET A 290 -12.13 1.94 -12.44
CA MET A 290 -10.96 1.27 -13.04
C MET A 290 -10.99 -0.26 -12.86
N GLY A 291 -11.99 -0.82 -12.20
CA GLY A 291 -12.08 -2.25 -11.93
C GLY A 291 -11.02 -2.79 -10.96
N LEU A 292 -10.43 -1.95 -10.12
CA LEU A 292 -9.38 -2.32 -9.17
C LEU A 292 -10.00 -3.01 -7.95
N LYS A 293 -10.10 -4.33 -7.99
CA LYS A 293 -10.72 -5.14 -6.91
C LYS A 293 -9.79 -5.42 -5.72
N ARG A 294 -8.49 -5.14 -5.87
CA ARG A 294 -7.44 -5.53 -4.91
C ARG A 294 -6.63 -4.34 -4.40
N THR A 295 -7.10 -3.13 -4.68
CA THR A 295 -6.55 -1.86 -4.19
C THR A 295 -7.50 -1.28 -3.17
N GLY A 296 -7.02 -0.97 -1.97
CA GLY A 296 -7.87 -0.44 -0.91
C GLY A 296 -7.11 -0.15 0.36
N TYR A 297 -7.85 0.16 1.40
CA TYR A 297 -7.36 0.42 2.75
C TYR A 297 -7.55 -0.80 3.64
N LEU A 298 -6.93 -0.81 4.82
CA LEU A 298 -6.95 -1.90 5.79
C LEU A 298 -6.42 -3.23 5.21
N PRO A 299 -5.18 -3.25 4.69
CA PRO A 299 -4.62 -4.41 4.00
C PRO A 299 -4.52 -5.67 4.90
N VAL A 300 -4.50 -5.50 6.22
CA VAL A 300 -4.42 -6.62 7.17
C VAL A 300 -5.64 -7.52 7.08
N SER A 301 -6.84 -6.96 6.91
CA SER A 301 -8.07 -7.73 6.71
C SER A 301 -8.04 -8.57 5.43
N TYR A 302 -7.42 -8.06 4.37
CA TYR A 302 -7.27 -8.79 3.10
C TYR A 302 -6.23 -9.91 3.14
N THR A 303 -5.16 -9.74 3.91
CA THR A 303 -4.11 -10.76 4.03
C THR A 303 -4.55 -11.93 4.89
N HIS A 304 -5.35 -11.70 5.93
CA HIS A 304 -5.90 -12.77 6.77
C HIS A 304 -6.97 -13.62 6.07
N LEU A 305 -7.81 -13.03 5.23
CA LEU A 305 -8.81 -13.75 4.45
C LEU A 305 -8.19 -14.75 3.46
N ARG A 306 -6.93 -14.55 3.04
CA ARG A 306 -6.22 -15.47 2.13
C ARG A 306 -5.31 -16.49 2.82
N ALA A 307 -5.02 -16.31 4.07
CA ALA A 307 -4.26 -17.31 4.85
C ALA A 307 -5.13 -18.50 5.28
N HIS A 308 -6.43 -18.44 5.05
CA HIS A 308 -7.42 -19.47 5.41
C HIS A 308 -8.14 -20.09 4.18
N GLU A 309 -7.84 -19.65 2.96
CA GLU A 309 -8.20 -20.31 1.69
C GLU A 309 -6.97 -21.04 1.08
#